data_82c37df6cc20dfb031fb2f186a2fa87d
#
_entry.id   82c37df6cc20dfb031fb2f186a2fa87d
#
_cell.length_a   1.000
_cell.length_b   1.000
_cell.length_c   1.000
_cell.angle_alpha   90.00
_cell.angle_beta   90.00
_cell.angle_gamma   90.00
#
_symmetry.space_group_name_H-M   'P 1'
#
loop_
_entity.id
_entity.type
_entity.pdbx_description
1 polymer ?
#
loop_
_entity_poly.entity_id
_entity_poly.type
_entity_poly.pdbx_seq_one_letter_code
_entity_poly.pdbx_strand_id
1 'polypeptide(L)'
;MQDGIYAKFNTTKGSITVQLTYDKTPGTVGNFVALSEGQLKNSLHELGTPYYDGLKFHRVIPDFMIQGGCPQGSGTGGPGYQFEDEFHPDLKHDKPGVLSMANSGPGTNGSQFFITHIETAWLDGKHTVFGYVVEGQEIVDQISQDDIIENISIERIGQEAQSWDASAAFNSFVNGKEERLKDAADKSKKELETLTEGMETTASGLAYKVTKTGTGDTPAKGSQVSVHYKGMLIDGTVFDSSYQRNEPIKFKLGVGQVISGWDEGISLLNKGAVAKLIIPSNLAYGERGAGGVIPPDATLVFEVELVSF
;
A
#
# COMPACT_ATOMS: atom_id res chain seq x y z
N MET A 1 10.23 12.52 26.98
CA MET A 1 9.79 12.37 25.57
C MET A 1 10.56 13.37 24.72
N GLN A 2 10.82 13.06 23.48
CA GLN A 2 11.43 13.98 22.50
C GLN A 2 10.37 14.95 21.97
N ASP A 3 10.80 16.00 21.22
CA ASP A 3 9.88 16.88 20.53
C ASP A 3 8.98 16.08 19.55
N GLY A 4 7.69 16.35 19.56
CA GLY A 4 6.72 15.61 18.74
C GLY A 4 5.28 15.73 19.25
N ILE A 5 4.38 15.02 18.58
CA ILE A 5 2.96 14.91 18.95
C ILE A 5 2.72 13.50 19.48
N TYR A 6 2.07 13.42 20.63
CA TYR A 6 1.78 12.15 21.31
C TYR A 6 0.29 12.03 21.59
N ALA A 7 -0.25 10.84 21.32
CA ALA A 7 -1.60 10.46 21.73
C ALA A 7 -1.51 9.56 22.96
N LYS A 8 -2.14 9.94 24.05
CA LYS A 8 -2.26 9.14 25.25
C LYS A 8 -3.68 8.57 25.31
N PHE A 9 -3.78 7.28 25.09
CA PHE A 9 -5.01 6.51 25.24
C PHE A 9 -5.14 6.12 26.70
N ASN A 10 -6.16 6.64 27.38
CA ASN A 10 -6.57 6.15 28.68
C ASN A 10 -7.65 5.09 28.48
N THR A 11 -7.38 3.89 28.94
CA THR A 11 -8.26 2.73 28.73
C THR A 11 -8.65 2.08 30.05
N THR A 12 -9.63 1.21 30.05
CA THR A 12 -10.01 0.41 31.22
C THR A 12 -8.90 -0.52 31.74
N LYS A 13 -7.81 -0.70 30.97
CA LYS A 13 -6.62 -1.52 31.38
C LYS A 13 -5.41 -0.70 31.77
N GLY A 14 -5.41 0.59 31.48
CA GLY A 14 -4.29 1.50 31.74
C GLY A 14 -4.05 2.45 30.57
N SER A 15 -2.92 3.12 30.61
CA SER A 15 -2.57 4.14 29.63
C SER A 15 -1.58 3.59 28.58
N ILE A 16 -1.78 3.97 27.31
CA ILE A 16 -0.89 3.68 26.18
C ILE A 16 -0.49 5.02 25.59
N THR A 17 0.81 5.28 25.46
CA THR A 17 1.34 6.51 24.82
C THR A 17 1.91 6.17 23.46
N VAL A 18 1.42 6.84 22.42
CA VAL A 18 1.81 6.66 21.02
C VAL A 18 2.44 7.95 20.50
N GLN A 19 3.64 7.89 19.95
CA GLN A 19 4.23 8.98 19.18
C GLN A 19 3.63 8.97 17.77
N LEU A 20 3.07 10.11 17.33
CA LEU A 20 2.45 10.26 16.02
C LEU A 20 3.45 10.78 14.99
N THR A 21 3.35 10.31 13.76
CA THR A 21 4.26 10.63 12.65
C THR A 21 3.73 11.81 11.81
N TYR A 22 3.42 12.93 12.46
CA TYR A 22 2.78 14.11 11.86
C TYR A 22 3.61 14.77 10.75
N ASP A 23 4.92 14.56 10.75
CA ASP A 23 5.87 15.00 9.73
C ASP A 23 5.84 14.13 8.46
N LYS A 24 5.44 12.85 8.59
CA LYS A 24 5.45 11.86 7.49
C LYS A 24 4.05 11.52 6.97
N THR A 25 3.05 11.56 7.83
CA THR A 25 1.65 11.29 7.50
C THR A 25 0.73 12.37 8.07
N PRO A 26 0.94 13.66 7.66
CA PRO A 26 0.23 14.81 8.23
C PRO A 26 -1.28 14.74 8.05
N GLY A 27 -1.78 14.21 6.94
CA GLY A 27 -3.21 14.06 6.71
C GLY A 27 -3.86 13.05 7.65
N THR A 28 -3.26 11.88 7.78
CA THR A 28 -3.77 10.80 8.64
C THR A 28 -3.68 11.17 10.12
N VAL A 29 -2.54 11.72 10.55
CA VAL A 29 -2.38 12.24 11.92
C VAL A 29 -3.34 13.41 12.15
N GLY A 30 -3.53 14.29 11.17
CA GLY A 30 -4.47 15.41 11.22
C GLY A 30 -5.90 14.95 11.47
N ASN A 31 -6.36 13.94 10.74
CA ASN A 31 -7.67 13.32 10.94
C ASN A 31 -7.81 12.76 12.37
N PHE A 32 -6.85 11.94 12.80
CA PHE A 32 -6.89 11.28 14.10
C PHE A 32 -6.87 12.29 15.27
N VAL A 33 -5.94 13.25 15.24
CA VAL A 33 -5.80 14.28 16.28
C VAL A 33 -7.03 15.18 16.34
N ALA A 34 -7.50 15.67 15.18
CA ALA A 34 -8.64 16.57 15.14
C ALA A 34 -9.96 15.89 15.53
N LEU A 35 -10.13 14.58 15.27
CA LEU A 35 -11.23 13.78 15.81
C LEU A 35 -11.08 13.62 17.34
N SER A 36 -9.88 13.33 17.85
CA SER A 36 -9.60 13.19 19.29
C SER A 36 -9.91 14.49 20.08
N GLU A 37 -9.70 15.64 19.45
CA GLU A 37 -9.94 16.95 20.04
C GLU A 37 -11.33 17.54 19.68
N GLY A 38 -12.16 16.80 18.94
CA GLY A 38 -13.50 17.26 18.53
C GLY A 38 -13.51 18.39 17.51
N GLN A 39 -12.44 18.57 16.76
CA GLN A 39 -12.25 19.68 15.81
C GLN A 39 -12.78 19.38 14.40
N LEU A 40 -13.10 18.12 14.08
CA LEU A 40 -13.64 17.73 12.78
C LEU A 40 -15.13 17.43 12.86
N LYS A 41 -15.87 17.94 11.86
CA LYS A 41 -17.27 17.55 11.66
C LYS A 41 -17.32 16.04 11.36
N ASN A 42 -18.17 15.34 12.09
CA ASN A 42 -18.35 13.90 11.96
C ASN A 42 -19.83 13.51 12.16
N SER A 43 -20.15 12.24 11.93
CA SER A 43 -21.54 11.74 12.03
C SER A 43 -21.94 11.28 13.43
N LEU A 44 -21.02 11.26 14.41
CA LEU A 44 -21.25 10.77 15.76
C LEU A 44 -21.58 11.89 16.75
N HIS A 45 -20.78 12.97 16.73
CA HIS A 45 -20.83 14.06 17.69
C HIS A 45 -20.83 15.44 17.03
N GLU A 46 -21.37 16.41 17.74
CA GLU A 46 -21.23 17.83 17.40
C GLU A 46 -19.78 18.30 17.57
N LEU A 47 -19.39 19.35 16.84
CA LEU A 47 -18.07 19.98 16.99
C LEU A 47 -17.84 20.39 18.45
N GLY A 48 -16.62 20.18 18.92
CA GLY A 48 -16.17 20.40 20.29
C GLY A 48 -16.28 19.16 21.18
N THR A 49 -16.81 18.04 20.68
CA THR A 49 -16.90 16.78 21.43
C THR A 49 -15.86 15.79 20.90
N PRO A 50 -14.95 15.29 21.74
CA PRO A 50 -13.99 14.25 21.36
C PRO A 50 -14.67 13.01 20.77
N TYR A 51 -14.15 12.55 19.64
CA TYR A 51 -14.81 11.46 18.89
C TYR A 51 -14.62 10.08 19.51
N TYR A 52 -13.44 9.83 20.08
CA TYR A 52 -13.04 8.47 20.50
C TYR A 52 -13.44 8.14 21.95
N ASP A 53 -13.89 9.12 22.73
CA ASP A 53 -14.21 8.92 24.14
C ASP A 53 -15.41 7.96 24.31
N GLY A 54 -15.20 6.92 25.11
CA GLY A 54 -16.19 5.88 25.36
C GLY A 54 -16.30 4.81 24.26
N LEU A 55 -15.52 4.91 23.17
CA LEU A 55 -15.52 3.88 22.14
C LEU A 55 -14.77 2.61 22.60
N LYS A 56 -15.14 1.48 21.99
CA LYS A 56 -14.61 0.17 22.35
C LYS A 56 -13.48 -0.27 21.39
N PHE A 57 -12.60 -1.12 21.92
CA PHE A 57 -11.82 -2.02 21.08
C PHE A 57 -12.74 -3.17 20.64
N HIS A 58 -13.44 -2.97 19.53
CA HIS A 58 -14.50 -3.87 19.06
C HIS A 58 -13.98 -5.17 18.43
N ARG A 59 -12.67 -5.23 18.10
CA ARG A 59 -12.03 -6.41 17.54
C ARG A 59 -10.63 -6.54 18.13
N VAL A 60 -10.38 -7.66 18.78
CA VAL A 60 -9.07 -8.02 19.34
C VAL A 60 -8.70 -9.42 18.85
N ILE A 61 -7.55 -9.54 18.21
CA ILE A 61 -7.02 -10.83 17.79
C ILE A 61 -5.68 -11.02 18.49
N PRO A 62 -5.57 -12.01 19.41
CA PRO A 62 -4.29 -12.32 20.06
C PRO A 62 -3.18 -12.57 19.05
N ASP A 63 -1.96 -12.17 19.41
CA ASP A 63 -0.77 -12.30 18.55
C ASP A 63 -0.90 -11.61 17.18
N PHE A 64 -1.81 -10.65 17.06
CA PHE A 64 -1.96 -9.84 15.85
C PHE A 64 -2.17 -8.35 16.17
N MET A 65 -3.38 -7.95 16.61
CA MET A 65 -3.68 -6.52 16.85
C MET A 65 -4.92 -6.31 17.72
N ILE A 66 -5.03 -5.09 18.25
CA ILE A 66 -6.27 -4.53 18.81
C ILE A 66 -6.83 -3.46 17.86
N GLN A 67 -8.12 -3.44 17.59
CA GLN A 67 -8.77 -2.49 16.66
C GLN A 67 -9.90 -1.74 17.36
N GLY A 68 -9.86 -0.40 17.24
CA GLY A 68 -10.84 0.52 17.82
C GLY A 68 -11.29 1.61 16.82
N GLY A 69 -11.97 2.65 17.34
CA GLY A 69 -12.37 3.82 16.57
C GLY A 69 -13.64 3.66 15.74
N CYS A 70 -14.37 2.54 15.89
CA CYS A 70 -15.70 2.36 15.30
C CYS A 70 -16.79 2.90 16.23
N PRO A 71 -17.58 3.92 15.84
CA PRO A 71 -18.60 4.50 16.70
C PRO A 71 -19.75 3.53 17.02
N GLN A 72 -19.99 2.54 16.16
CA GLN A 72 -21.02 1.53 16.34
C GLN A 72 -20.50 0.28 17.08
N GLY A 73 -19.19 0.19 17.32
CA GLY A 73 -18.58 -0.99 17.96
C GLY A 73 -18.73 -2.29 17.15
N SER A 74 -19.02 -2.21 15.86
CA SER A 74 -19.29 -3.36 14.97
C SER A 74 -18.23 -3.54 13.86
N GLY A 75 -17.32 -2.58 13.70
CA GLY A 75 -16.35 -2.54 12.60
C GLY A 75 -16.87 -1.93 11.29
N THR A 76 -18.17 -1.62 11.19
CA THR A 76 -18.80 -1.05 9.99
C THR A 76 -18.99 0.47 10.04
N GLY A 77 -18.87 1.08 11.22
CA GLY A 77 -19.06 2.51 11.43
C GLY A 77 -17.81 3.34 11.17
N GLY A 78 -18.02 4.64 10.96
CA GLY A 78 -16.94 5.61 10.73
C GLY A 78 -17.39 7.04 10.98
N PRO A 79 -16.56 8.04 10.66
CA PRO A 79 -16.82 9.45 10.97
C PRO A 79 -17.80 10.11 10.00
N GLY A 80 -18.34 9.39 9.01
CA GLY A 80 -19.25 9.90 7.98
C GLY A 80 -18.55 10.36 6.71
N TYR A 81 -17.25 10.12 6.59
CA TYR A 81 -16.43 10.36 5.40
C TYR A 81 -15.33 9.31 5.28
N GLN A 82 -14.69 9.27 4.13
CA GLN A 82 -13.51 8.44 3.86
C GLN A 82 -12.43 9.31 3.19
N PHE A 83 -11.15 8.88 3.34
CA PHE A 83 -10.00 9.54 2.73
C PHE A 83 -8.95 8.53 2.26
N GLU A 84 -8.05 8.99 1.39
CA GLU A 84 -7.02 8.17 0.77
C GLU A 84 -5.99 7.65 1.77
N ASP A 85 -5.28 6.60 1.34
CA ASP A 85 -4.09 6.13 2.03
C ASP A 85 -2.94 7.15 1.91
N GLU A 86 -2.12 7.23 2.96
CA GLU A 86 -0.96 8.13 3.05
C GLU A 86 0.28 7.31 3.41
N PHE A 87 0.77 6.52 2.46
CA PHE A 87 1.92 5.67 2.67
C PHE A 87 3.22 6.45 2.63
N HIS A 88 4.12 6.14 3.57
CA HIS A 88 5.47 6.69 3.60
C HIS A 88 6.49 5.55 3.60
N PRO A 89 7.58 5.61 2.79
CA PRO A 89 8.52 4.49 2.64
C PRO A 89 9.23 4.07 3.94
N ASP A 90 9.45 5.02 4.87
CA ASP A 90 10.09 4.75 6.15
C ASP A 90 9.15 4.18 7.22
N LEU A 91 7.83 4.21 6.99
CA LEU A 91 6.85 3.74 7.96
C LEU A 91 6.40 2.33 7.61
N LYS A 92 6.70 1.40 8.51
CA LYS A 92 6.50 -0.04 8.32
C LYS A 92 5.83 -0.67 9.53
N HIS A 93 5.18 -1.81 9.29
CA HIS A 93 4.65 -2.68 10.35
C HIS A 93 5.73 -3.67 10.81
N ASP A 94 6.90 -3.16 11.19
CA ASP A 94 8.14 -3.92 11.42
C ASP A 94 8.36 -4.35 12.88
N LYS A 95 7.41 -4.06 13.76
CA LYS A 95 7.52 -4.32 15.21
C LYS A 95 6.14 -4.33 15.90
N PRO A 96 6.07 -4.77 17.18
CA PRO A 96 4.91 -4.50 18.03
C PRO A 96 4.67 -3.01 18.22
N GLY A 97 3.43 -2.63 18.50
CA GLY A 97 3.05 -1.25 18.85
C GLY A 97 2.96 -0.30 17.66
N VAL A 98 2.79 -0.79 16.45
CA VAL A 98 2.51 0.05 15.28
C VAL A 98 1.05 0.50 15.32
N LEU A 99 0.80 1.81 15.33
CA LEU A 99 -0.52 2.41 15.15
C LEU A 99 -0.77 2.65 13.66
N SER A 100 -1.83 2.03 13.12
CA SER A 100 -2.14 2.04 11.70
C SER A 100 -3.64 2.17 11.44
N MET A 101 -4.03 2.69 10.26
CA MET A 101 -5.43 2.84 9.87
C MET A 101 -6.05 1.51 9.47
N ALA A 102 -7.21 1.20 10.03
CA ALA A 102 -8.06 0.14 9.53
C ALA A 102 -8.89 0.67 8.34
N ASN A 103 -8.97 -0.12 7.27
CA ASN A 103 -9.73 0.20 6.07
C ASN A 103 -10.38 -1.04 5.45
N SER A 104 -11.26 -0.85 4.48
CA SER A 104 -11.93 -1.90 3.69
C SER A 104 -11.39 -2.01 2.26
N GLY A 105 -10.18 -1.54 2.03
CA GLY A 105 -9.49 -1.44 0.76
C GLY A 105 -8.97 -0.04 0.50
N PRO A 106 -8.29 0.19 -0.63
CA PRO A 106 -7.64 1.46 -0.93
C PRO A 106 -8.58 2.67 -0.81
N GLY A 107 -8.11 3.73 -0.14
CA GLY A 107 -8.83 5.01 -0.06
C GLY A 107 -10.09 4.99 0.83
N THR A 108 -10.24 4.00 1.73
CA THR A 108 -11.42 3.89 2.60
C THR A 108 -11.11 4.14 4.08
N ASN A 109 -10.06 4.91 4.37
CA ASN A 109 -9.73 5.29 5.73
C ASN A 109 -10.80 6.21 6.32
N GLY A 110 -11.04 6.08 7.62
CA GLY A 110 -12.03 6.88 8.35
C GLY A 110 -11.55 7.21 9.76
N SER A 111 -12.22 6.67 10.78
CA SER A 111 -11.84 6.81 12.19
C SER A 111 -11.25 5.54 12.80
N GLN A 112 -11.37 4.38 12.14
CA GLN A 112 -10.92 3.12 12.71
C GLN A 112 -9.40 2.98 12.58
N PHE A 113 -8.78 2.49 13.63
CA PHE A 113 -7.34 2.22 13.72
C PHE A 113 -7.08 0.88 14.40
N PHE A 114 -5.87 0.39 14.29
CA PHE A 114 -5.39 -0.76 15.06
C PHE A 114 -3.99 -0.52 15.61
N ILE A 115 -3.65 -1.21 16.69
CA ILE A 115 -2.30 -1.25 17.27
C ILE A 115 -1.84 -2.71 17.27
N THR A 116 -0.64 -2.98 16.78
CA THR A 116 -0.13 -4.32 16.59
C THR A 116 0.46 -4.93 17.87
N HIS A 117 0.27 -6.25 18.06
CA HIS A 117 0.97 -7.05 19.08
C HIS A 117 2.34 -7.53 18.61
N ILE A 118 2.50 -7.73 17.29
CA ILE A 118 3.70 -8.29 16.66
C ILE A 118 4.04 -7.51 15.38
N GLU A 119 5.16 -7.81 14.76
CA GLU A 119 5.45 -7.42 13.37
C GLU A 119 4.40 -7.99 12.41
N THR A 120 3.90 -7.13 11.48
CA THR A 120 2.86 -7.48 10.51
C THR A 120 3.19 -6.94 9.11
N ALA A 121 4.40 -7.21 8.62
CA ALA A 121 4.95 -6.65 7.38
C ALA A 121 4.06 -6.88 6.14
N TRP A 122 3.16 -7.87 6.15
CA TRP A 122 2.20 -8.12 5.06
C TRP A 122 1.11 -7.03 4.92
N LEU A 123 1.03 -6.09 5.89
CA LEU A 123 0.12 -4.93 5.88
C LEU A 123 0.77 -3.69 5.25
N ASP A 124 2.08 -3.71 4.98
CA ASP A 124 2.79 -2.61 4.34
C ASP A 124 2.20 -2.30 2.98
N GLY A 125 2.02 -0.99 2.70
CA GLY A 125 1.40 -0.52 1.46
C GLY A 125 -0.11 -0.81 1.33
N LYS A 126 -0.76 -1.32 2.40
CA LYS A 126 -2.21 -1.58 2.45
C LYS A 126 -2.91 -0.78 3.55
N HIS A 127 -2.19 -0.50 4.64
CA HIS A 127 -2.68 0.26 5.79
C HIS A 127 -1.68 1.36 6.11
N THR A 128 -2.17 2.57 6.35
CA THR A 128 -1.34 3.73 6.65
C THR A 128 -0.83 3.68 8.10
N VAL A 129 0.48 3.48 8.27
CA VAL A 129 1.12 3.64 9.59
C VAL A 129 1.21 5.13 9.92
N PHE A 130 0.77 5.52 11.12
CA PHE A 130 0.79 6.92 11.54
C PHE A 130 1.24 7.16 13.00
N GLY A 131 1.78 6.12 13.64
CA GLY A 131 2.36 6.24 14.98
C GLY A 131 2.95 4.95 15.50
N TYR A 132 3.66 5.09 16.62
CA TYR A 132 4.32 3.97 17.32
C TYR A 132 4.12 4.10 18.82
N VAL A 133 3.77 3.02 19.49
CA VAL A 133 3.72 2.96 20.96
C VAL A 133 5.12 3.20 21.51
N VAL A 134 5.22 4.16 22.41
CA VAL A 134 6.47 4.50 23.12
C VAL A 134 6.41 4.11 24.61
N GLU A 135 5.19 3.99 25.16
CA GLU A 135 4.94 3.52 26.52
C GLU A 135 3.62 2.75 26.56
N GLY A 136 3.57 1.65 27.32
CA GLY A 136 2.33 0.89 27.54
C GLY A 136 2.07 -0.24 26.54
N GLN A 137 3.10 -0.82 25.88
CA GLN A 137 2.91 -1.99 25.04
C GLN A 137 2.30 -3.16 25.83
N GLU A 138 2.70 -3.32 27.10
CA GLU A 138 2.11 -4.32 27.99
C GLU A 138 0.62 -4.10 28.28
N ILE A 139 0.13 -2.86 28.12
CA ILE A 139 -1.30 -2.56 28.20
C ILE A 139 -1.99 -2.94 26.90
N VAL A 140 -1.37 -2.65 25.73
CA VAL A 140 -1.87 -3.11 24.42
C VAL A 140 -2.10 -4.61 24.44
N ASP A 141 -1.15 -5.37 24.99
CA ASP A 141 -1.19 -6.84 25.06
C ASP A 141 -2.27 -7.37 26.05
N GLN A 142 -2.73 -6.53 26.99
CA GLN A 142 -3.77 -6.85 27.96
C GLN A 142 -5.18 -6.45 27.53
N ILE A 143 -5.31 -5.59 26.50
CA ILE A 143 -6.62 -5.19 25.98
C ILE A 143 -7.39 -6.40 25.47
N SER A 144 -8.62 -6.49 25.91
CA SER A 144 -9.58 -7.50 25.49
C SER A 144 -10.70 -6.88 24.66
N GLN A 145 -11.38 -7.70 23.89
CA GLN A 145 -12.55 -7.23 23.13
C GLN A 145 -13.57 -6.59 24.07
N ASP A 146 -14.13 -5.46 23.64
CA ASP A 146 -15.07 -4.59 24.36
C ASP A 146 -14.46 -3.77 25.51
N ASP A 147 -13.14 -3.83 25.77
CA ASP A 147 -12.48 -2.83 26.60
C ASP A 147 -12.66 -1.42 26.02
N ILE A 148 -12.74 -0.41 26.91
CA ILE A 148 -13.16 0.94 26.54
C ILE A 148 -11.93 1.87 26.46
N ILE A 149 -11.94 2.72 25.46
CA ILE A 149 -11.13 3.94 25.39
C ILE A 149 -11.87 5.00 26.20
N GLU A 150 -11.41 5.26 27.44
CA GLU A 150 -12.05 6.26 28.28
C GLU A 150 -11.92 7.66 27.68
N ASN A 151 -10.72 7.99 27.20
CA ASN A 151 -10.42 9.20 26.41
C ASN A 151 -9.09 9.08 25.69
N ILE A 152 -8.87 9.95 24.69
CA ILE A 152 -7.58 10.15 24.05
C ILE A 152 -7.16 11.61 24.24
N SER A 153 -6.06 11.87 24.95
CA SER A 153 -5.49 13.20 25.09
C SER A 153 -4.28 13.37 24.18
N ILE A 154 -4.15 14.56 23.60
CA ILE A 154 -3.05 14.90 22.68
C ILE A 154 -2.07 15.80 23.40
N GLU A 155 -0.80 15.38 23.45
CA GLU A 155 0.31 16.15 24.01
C GLU A 155 1.24 16.60 22.88
N ARG A 156 1.63 17.88 22.90
CA ARG A 156 2.50 18.50 21.89
C ARG A 156 3.76 19.03 22.58
N ILE A 157 4.91 18.46 22.27
CA ILE A 157 6.21 18.79 22.84
C ILE A 157 7.07 19.45 21.76
N GLY A 158 7.64 20.61 22.07
CA GLY A 158 8.44 21.41 21.14
C GLY A 158 7.60 22.42 20.35
N GLN A 159 8.27 23.46 19.84
CA GLN A 159 7.61 24.60 19.22
C GLN A 159 6.86 24.23 17.92
N GLU A 160 7.44 23.35 17.13
CA GLU A 160 6.85 22.88 15.85
C GLU A 160 5.55 22.12 16.13
N ALA A 161 5.58 21.14 17.02
CA ALA A 161 4.40 20.38 17.41
C ALA A 161 3.29 21.24 18.01
N GLN A 162 3.65 22.25 18.83
CA GLN A 162 2.68 23.18 19.45
C GLN A 162 1.98 24.09 18.42
N SER A 163 2.68 24.45 17.33
CA SER A 163 2.12 25.29 16.26
C SER A 163 1.40 24.49 15.17
N TRP A 164 1.50 23.16 15.18
CA TRP A 164 0.90 22.32 14.15
C TRP A 164 -0.63 22.21 14.32
N ASP A 165 -1.35 22.52 13.24
CA ASP A 165 -2.80 22.49 13.19
C ASP A 165 -3.30 21.21 12.50
N ALA A 166 -3.93 20.34 13.30
CA ALA A 166 -4.43 19.05 12.85
C ALA A 166 -5.52 19.16 11.78
N SER A 167 -6.49 20.05 11.99
CA SER A 167 -7.59 20.24 11.05
C SER A 167 -7.12 20.83 9.72
N ALA A 168 -6.18 21.78 9.77
CA ALA A 168 -5.59 22.35 8.56
C ALA A 168 -4.77 21.29 7.78
N ALA A 169 -4.01 20.47 8.47
CA ALA A 169 -3.24 19.37 7.86
C ALA A 169 -4.16 18.36 7.16
N PHE A 170 -5.23 17.91 7.81
CA PHE A 170 -6.20 17.00 7.21
C PHE A 170 -6.92 17.63 6.01
N ASN A 171 -7.40 18.86 6.15
CA ASN A 171 -8.08 19.56 5.05
C ASN A 171 -7.15 19.78 3.85
N SER A 172 -5.89 20.14 4.09
CA SER A 172 -4.88 20.26 3.02
C SER A 172 -4.66 18.92 2.31
N PHE A 173 -4.57 17.82 3.09
CA PHE A 173 -4.43 16.49 2.54
C PHE A 173 -5.63 16.10 1.66
N VAL A 174 -6.86 16.27 2.13
CA VAL A 174 -8.07 15.92 1.38
C VAL A 174 -8.22 16.80 0.12
N ASN A 175 -8.02 18.10 0.26
CA ASN A 175 -8.16 19.04 -0.87
C ASN A 175 -7.05 18.89 -1.91
N GLY A 176 -5.85 18.45 -1.54
CA GLY A 176 -4.72 18.17 -2.45
C GLY A 176 -4.81 16.87 -3.22
N LYS A 177 -5.91 16.12 -3.13
CA LYS A 177 -6.07 14.81 -3.78
C LYS A 177 -5.83 14.85 -5.29
N GLU A 178 -6.49 15.77 -6.00
CA GLU A 178 -6.38 15.87 -7.46
C GLU A 178 -4.96 16.19 -7.91
N GLU A 179 -4.25 17.07 -7.19
CA GLU A 179 -2.86 17.41 -7.45
C GLU A 179 -1.96 16.21 -7.23
N ARG A 180 -2.09 15.49 -6.11
CA ARG A 180 -1.32 14.26 -5.85
C ARG A 180 -1.55 13.17 -6.88
N LEU A 181 -2.79 12.97 -7.32
CA LEU A 181 -3.11 12.00 -8.38
C LEU A 181 -2.46 12.39 -9.72
N LYS A 182 -2.46 13.68 -10.05
CA LYS A 182 -1.80 14.20 -11.24
C LYS A 182 -0.29 14.01 -11.15
N ASP A 183 0.33 14.39 -10.04
CA ASP A 183 1.77 14.24 -9.82
C ASP A 183 2.21 12.77 -9.89
N ALA A 184 1.41 11.86 -9.30
CA ALA A 184 1.66 10.43 -9.37
C ALA A 184 1.55 9.90 -10.81
N ALA A 185 0.56 10.35 -11.59
CA ALA A 185 0.39 10.00 -12.99
C ALA A 185 1.55 10.53 -13.85
N ASP A 186 1.96 11.79 -13.65
CA ASP A 186 3.07 12.42 -14.37
C ASP A 186 4.41 11.73 -14.03
N LYS A 187 4.62 11.37 -12.77
CA LYS A 187 5.78 10.59 -12.33
C LYS A 187 5.83 9.21 -13.00
N SER A 188 4.72 8.48 -12.94
CA SER A 188 4.60 7.15 -13.56
C SER A 188 4.83 7.21 -15.07
N LYS A 189 4.30 8.24 -15.74
CA LYS A 189 4.53 8.47 -17.18
C LYS A 189 6.01 8.70 -17.47
N LYS A 190 6.69 9.56 -16.70
CA LYS A 190 8.12 9.84 -16.87
C LYS A 190 9.00 8.61 -16.60
N GLU A 191 8.64 7.81 -15.59
CA GLU A 191 9.32 6.53 -15.34
C GLU A 191 9.17 5.57 -16.51
N LEU A 192 7.95 5.46 -17.07
CA LEU A 192 7.68 4.63 -18.25
C LEU A 192 8.46 5.12 -19.48
N GLU A 193 8.48 6.42 -19.75
CA GLU A 193 9.26 7.02 -20.84
C GLU A 193 10.76 6.67 -20.70
N THR A 194 11.31 6.77 -19.49
CA THR A 194 12.70 6.42 -19.20
C THR A 194 12.95 4.91 -19.40
N LEU A 195 12.02 4.05 -18.96
CA LEU A 195 12.13 2.60 -19.10
C LEU A 195 12.04 2.12 -20.56
N THR A 196 11.30 2.84 -21.39
CA THR A 196 11.08 2.50 -22.82
C THR A 196 12.05 3.22 -23.77
N GLU A 197 12.95 4.06 -23.27
CA GLU A 197 13.93 4.78 -24.09
C GLU A 197 14.79 3.81 -24.92
N GLY A 198 14.80 4.02 -26.24
CA GLY A 198 15.52 3.16 -27.18
C GLY A 198 14.97 1.74 -27.32
N MET A 199 13.69 1.53 -26.97
CA MET A 199 12.94 0.29 -27.24
C MET A 199 12.06 0.45 -28.48
N GLU A 200 11.76 -0.67 -29.13
CA GLU A 200 10.73 -0.75 -30.18
C GLU A 200 9.35 -0.90 -29.52
N THR A 201 8.32 -0.28 -30.11
CA THR A 201 6.94 -0.36 -29.61
C THR A 201 6.06 -0.91 -30.70
N THR A 202 5.26 -1.92 -30.35
CA THR A 202 4.29 -2.54 -31.25
C THR A 202 2.97 -1.73 -31.29
N ALA A 203 2.10 -2.05 -32.22
CA ALA A 203 0.79 -1.38 -32.36
C ALA A 203 -0.13 -1.60 -31.14
N SER A 204 0.07 -2.65 -30.35
CA SER A 204 -0.67 -2.94 -29.12
C SER A 204 -0.19 -2.11 -27.92
N GLY A 205 0.99 -1.46 -28.03
CA GLY A 205 1.62 -0.72 -26.94
C GLY A 205 2.69 -1.51 -26.16
N LEU A 206 2.97 -2.76 -26.55
CA LEU A 206 4.10 -3.51 -25.99
C LEU A 206 5.40 -2.84 -26.40
N ALA A 207 6.27 -2.46 -25.44
CA ALA A 207 7.62 -2.04 -25.76
C ALA A 207 8.61 -3.20 -25.48
N TYR A 208 9.57 -3.38 -26.41
CA TYR A 208 10.54 -4.46 -26.29
C TYR A 208 11.93 -4.06 -26.78
N LYS A 209 12.94 -4.71 -26.23
CA LYS A 209 14.33 -4.56 -26.67
C LYS A 209 15.03 -5.90 -26.60
N VAL A 210 15.51 -6.38 -27.74
CA VAL A 210 16.36 -7.58 -27.79
C VAL A 210 17.75 -7.18 -27.29
N THR A 211 18.16 -7.74 -26.17
CA THR A 211 19.46 -7.48 -25.53
C THR A 211 20.53 -8.48 -25.95
N LYS A 212 20.11 -9.68 -26.38
CA LYS A 212 20.93 -10.71 -26.97
C LYS A 212 20.17 -11.34 -28.12
N THR A 213 20.71 -11.29 -29.32
CA THR A 213 20.13 -11.88 -30.50
C THR A 213 20.22 -13.41 -30.45
N GLY A 214 19.12 -14.08 -30.77
CA GLY A 214 19.08 -15.53 -30.95
C GLY A 214 19.48 -15.99 -32.35
N THR A 215 19.14 -17.22 -32.69
CA THR A 215 19.47 -17.84 -33.99
C THR A 215 18.24 -18.46 -34.62
N GLY A 216 18.20 -18.50 -35.95
CA GLY A 216 17.10 -19.12 -36.72
C GLY A 216 15.84 -18.27 -36.79
N ASP A 217 14.71 -18.91 -37.06
CA ASP A 217 13.41 -18.29 -37.20
C ASP A 217 12.77 -17.99 -35.84
N THR A 218 11.66 -17.28 -35.83
CA THR A 218 10.80 -17.06 -34.65
C THR A 218 9.78 -18.19 -34.52
N PRO A 219 9.26 -18.47 -33.30
CA PRO A 219 8.27 -19.52 -33.09
C PRO A 219 6.93 -19.18 -33.75
N ALA A 220 6.33 -20.14 -34.43
CA ALA A 220 5.00 -20.00 -35.00
C ALA A 220 3.93 -20.07 -33.90
N LYS A 221 2.76 -19.45 -34.13
CA LYS A 221 1.59 -19.59 -33.27
C LYS A 221 1.24 -21.08 -33.05
N GLY A 222 1.05 -21.46 -31.78
CA GLY A 222 0.78 -22.86 -31.37
C GLY A 222 2.03 -23.68 -31.06
N SER A 223 3.23 -23.16 -31.33
CA SER A 223 4.48 -23.82 -30.91
C SER A 223 4.57 -23.95 -29.40
N GLN A 224 5.11 -25.10 -28.96
CA GLN A 224 5.45 -25.29 -27.54
C GLN A 224 6.77 -24.58 -27.26
N VAL A 225 6.73 -23.48 -26.53
CA VAL A 225 7.93 -22.69 -26.17
C VAL A 225 8.39 -22.97 -24.75
N SER A 226 9.68 -22.78 -24.50
CA SER A 226 10.33 -22.86 -23.18
C SER A 226 11.03 -21.54 -22.91
N VAL A 227 10.65 -20.84 -21.84
CA VAL A 227 11.07 -19.47 -21.55
C VAL A 227 11.58 -19.33 -20.12
N HIS A 228 12.79 -18.83 -19.97
CA HIS A 228 13.24 -18.28 -18.70
C HIS A 228 12.80 -16.82 -18.58
N TYR A 229 12.47 -16.38 -17.35
CA TYR A 229 12.02 -15.03 -17.12
C TYR A 229 12.27 -14.54 -15.69
N LYS A 230 12.29 -13.21 -15.57
CA LYS A 230 12.20 -12.46 -14.33
C LYS A 230 11.14 -11.37 -14.52
N GLY A 231 10.06 -11.42 -13.72
CA GLY A 231 8.96 -10.46 -13.74
C GLY A 231 9.09 -9.44 -12.60
N MET A 232 8.96 -8.17 -12.92
CA MET A 232 9.14 -7.03 -12.02
C MET A 232 8.04 -5.99 -12.23
N LEU A 233 7.72 -5.25 -11.19
CA LEU A 233 7.02 -3.96 -11.29
C LEU A 233 7.97 -2.89 -11.83
N ILE A 234 7.44 -1.71 -12.20
CA ILE A 234 8.26 -0.60 -12.72
C ILE A 234 9.29 -0.06 -11.72
N ASP A 235 9.01 -0.20 -10.42
CA ASP A 235 9.93 0.16 -9.33
C ASP A 235 11.06 -0.86 -9.09
N GLY A 236 11.09 -1.95 -9.87
CA GLY A 236 12.08 -3.03 -9.78
C GLY A 236 11.73 -4.13 -8.79
N THR A 237 10.59 -4.06 -8.11
CA THR A 237 10.10 -5.12 -7.21
C THR A 237 9.84 -6.40 -7.98
N VAL A 238 10.60 -7.46 -7.70
CA VAL A 238 10.47 -8.78 -8.35
C VAL A 238 9.27 -9.52 -7.77
N PHE A 239 8.30 -9.89 -8.60
CA PHE A 239 7.12 -10.64 -8.17
C PHE A 239 7.18 -12.12 -8.55
N ASP A 240 7.93 -12.49 -9.59
CA ASP A 240 8.14 -13.88 -9.98
C ASP A 240 9.40 -14.06 -10.82
N SER A 241 10.04 -15.24 -10.72
CA SER A 241 11.24 -15.57 -11.50
C SER A 241 11.40 -17.08 -11.69
N SER A 242 11.55 -17.52 -12.92
CA SER A 242 11.87 -18.91 -13.26
C SER A 242 13.30 -19.30 -12.86
N TYR A 243 14.20 -18.33 -12.73
CA TYR A 243 15.57 -18.57 -12.31
C TYR A 243 15.66 -19.01 -10.84
N GLN A 244 14.73 -18.55 -9.98
CA GLN A 244 14.65 -19.00 -8.58
C GLN A 244 14.27 -20.47 -8.46
N ARG A 245 13.50 -20.98 -9.44
CA ARG A 245 13.09 -22.39 -9.52
C ARG A 245 14.04 -23.25 -10.36
N ASN A 246 15.00 -22.60 -11.02
CA ASN A 246 15.94 -23.25 -11.95
C ASN A 246 15.25 -24.04 -13.10
N GLU A 247 14.01 -23.66 -13.45
CA GLU A 247 13.21 -24.33 -14.45
C GLU A 247 12.45 -23.31 -15.31
N PRO A 248 12.61 -23.35 -16.67
CA PRO A 248 11.86 -22.47 -17.57
C PRO A 248 10.39 -22.88 -17.62
N ILE A 249 9.51 -21.88 -17.77
CA ILE A 249 8.09 -22.15 -18.01
C ILE A 249 7.88 -22.65 -19.45
N LYS A 250 6.97 -23.64 -19.62
CA LYS A 250 6.59 -24.18 -20.90
C LYS A 250 5.11 -23.91 -21.18
N PHE A 251 4.82 -23.35 -22.36
CA PHE A 251 3.44 -23.06 -22.77
C PHE A 251 3.31 -23.06 -24.29
N LYS A 252 2.06 -23.12 -24.80
CA LYS A 252 1.77 -22.96 -26.24
C LYS A 252 1.61 -21.48 -26.55
N LEU A 253 2.44 -20.96 -27.46
CA LEU A 253 2.49 -19.56 -27.86
C LEU A 253 1.25 -19.14 -28.65
N GLY A 254 0.70 -17.95 -28.36
CA GLY A 254 -0.36 -17.31 -29.13
C GLY A 254 -1.75 -17.90 -28.95
N VAL A 255 -1.98 -18.69 -27.89
CA VAL A 255 -3.29 -19.35 -27.62
C VAL A 255 -3.90 -18.92 -26.27
N GLY A 256 -3.38 -17.87 -25.64
CA GLY A 256 -3.93 -17.30 -24.40
C GLY A 256 -3.66 -18.14 -23.14
N GLN A 257 -2.59 -18.93 -23.11
CA GLN A 257 -2.13 -19.63 -21.91
C GLN A 257 -1.35 -18.71 -20.93
N VAL A 258 -0.90 -17.58 -21.45
CA VAL A 258 -0.15 -16.54 -20.74
C VAL A 258 -0.78 -15.18 -21.04
N ILE A 259 -0.32 -14.11 -20.38
CA ILE A 259 -0.77 -12.75 -20.68
C ILE A 259 -0.47 -12.37 -22.13
N SER A 260 -1.33 -11.52 -22.73
CA SER A 260 -1.24 -11.19 -24.17
C SER A 260 0.10 -10.58 -24.54
N GLY A 261 0.70 -9.77 -23.65
CA GLY A 261 2.02 -9.21 -23.86
C GLY A 261 3.13 -10.25 -23.97
N TRP A 262 2.97 -11.42 -23.33
CA TRP A 262 3.89 -12.55 -23.52
C TRP A 262 3.67 -13.27 -24.86
N ASP A 263 2.41 -13.56 -25.19
CA ASP A 263 2.07 -14.19 -26.47
C ASP A 263 2.62 -13.36 -27.64
N GLU A 264 2.54 -12.03 -27.54
CA GLU A 264 3.08 -11.12 -28.54
C GLU A 264 4.60 -11.03 -28.46
N GLY A 265 5.16 -10.68 -27.29
CA GLY A 265 6.60 -10.39 -27.13
C GLY A 265 7.49 -11.60 -27.42
N ILE A 266 7.12 -12.81 -26.99
CA ILE A 266 7.87 -14.03 -27.27
C ILE A 266 7.84 -14.40 -28.74
N SER A 267 6.75 -14.08 -29.46
CA SER A 267 6.65 -14.34 -30.91
C SER A 267 7.67 -13.54 -31.75
N LEU A 268 8.23 -12.47 -31.20
CA LEU A 268 9.23 -11.63 -31.87
C LEU A 268 10.66 -12.15 -31.70
N LEU A 269 10.88 -13.18 -30.86
CA LEU A 269 12.21 -13.64 -30.46
C LEU A 269 12.65 -14.88 -31.22
N ASN A 270 13.92 -14.91 -31.62
CA ASN A 270 14.55 -16.13 -32.11
C ASN A 270 15.01 -17.03 -30.95
N LYS A 271 15.24 -18.31 -31.24
CA LYS A 271 15.76 -19.26 -30.22
C LYS A 271 17.09 -18.76 -29.63
N GLY A 272 17.17 -18.71 -28.30
CA GLY A 272 18.34 -18.22 -27.53
C GLY A 272 18.40 -16.71 -27.40
N ALA A 273 17.41 -15.95 -27.91
CA ALA A 273 17.34 -14.52 -27.72
C ALA A 273 16.96 -14.18 -26.26
N VAL A 274 17.52 -13.06 -25.79
CA VAL A 274 17.14 -12.44 -24.51
C VAL A 274 16.56 -11.07 -24.82
N ALA A 275 15.44 -10.75 -24.22
CA ALA A 275 14.77 -9.47 -24.40
C ALA A 275 14.23 -8.91 -23.10
N LYS A 276 14.12 -7.58 -23.06
CA LYS A 276 13.35 -6.86 -22.06
C LYS A 276 11.99 -6.48 -22.69
N LEU A 277 10.91 -6.78 -21.99
CA LEU A 277 9.54 -6.43 -22.37
C LEU A 277 8.95 -5.48 -21.34
N ILE A 278 8.35 -4.39 -21.79
CA ILE A 278 7.53 -3.52 -20.95
C ILE A 278 6.09 -3.70 -21.41
N ILE A 279 5.29 -4.30 -20.56
CA ILE A 279 3.94 -4.78 -20.88
C ILE A 279 2.93 -3.89 -20.15
N PRO A 280 2.14 -3.05 -20.85
CA PRO A 280 1.10 -2.25 -20.25
C PRO A 280 -0.01 -3.14 -19.67
N SER A 281 -0.75 -2.62 -18.70
CA SER A 281 -1.73 -3.39 -17.91
C SER A 281 -2.80 -4.09 -18.76
N ASN A 282 -3.25 -3.46 -19.85
CA ASN A 282 -4.23 -4.04 -20.77
C ASN A 282 -3.71 -5.28 -21.55
N LEU A 283 -2.41 -5.48 -21.61
CA LEU A 283 -1.77 -6.68 -22.15
C LEU A 283 -1.28 -7.64 -21.05
N ALA A 284 -1.57 -7.32 -19.77
CA ALA A 284 -1.18 -8.07 -18.59
C ALA A 284 -2.40 -8.47 -17.74
N TYR A 285 -2.56 -7.91 -16.53
CA TYR A 285 -3.60 -8.29 -15.57
C TYR A 285 -4.72 -7.25 -15.41
N GLY A 286 -4.63 -6.09 -16.12
CA GLY A 286 -5.65 -5.05 -16.16
C GLY A 286 -6.01 -4.47 -14.78
N GLU A 287 -7.25 -4.02 -14.66
CA GLU A 287 -7.80 -3.38 -13.45
C GLU A 287 -7.87 -4.31 -12.22
N ARG A 288 -7.71 -5.62 -12.40
CA ARG A 288 -7.81 -6.58 -11.29
C ARG A 288 -6.48 -6.85 -10.60
N GLY A 289 -5.35 -6.61 -11.29
CA GLY A 289 -4.07 -7.06 -10.79
C GLY A 289 -3.99 -8.58 -10.62
N ALA A 290 -3.04 -9.10 -9.87
CA ALA A 290 -2.90 -10.53 -9.61
C ALA A 290 -2.27 -10.85 -8.25
N GLY A 291 -2.85 -11.82 -7.56
CA GLY A 291 -2.28 -12.50 -6.40
C GLY A 291 -1.92 -11.61 -5.20
N GLY A 292 -2.42 -10.37 -5.13
CA GLY A 292 -2.04 -9.41 -4.09
C GLY A 292 -0.62 -8.87 -4.20
N VAL A 293 0.13 -9.29 -5.23
CA VAL A 293 1.52 -8.85 -5.51
C VAL A 293 1.60 -7.93 -6.71
N ILE A 294 0.69 -8.06 -7.68
CA ILE A 294 0.60 -7.18 -8.86
C ILE A 294 -0.59 -6.25 -8.64
N PRO A 295 -0.36 -4.94 -8.46
CA PRO A 295 -1.44 -3.97 -8.29
C PRO A 295 -2.37 -3.88 -9.50
N PRO A 296 -3.61 -3.35 -9.32
CA PRO A 296 -4.45 -2.90 -10.43
C PRO A 296 -3.69 -1.96 -11.37
N ASP A 297 -3.94 -2.09 -12.67
CA ASP A 297 -3.39 -1.26 -13.74
C ASP A 297 -1.86 -1.19 -13.81
N ALA A 298 -1.17 -2.17 -13.20
CA ALA A 298 0.29 -2.20 -13.20
C ALA A 298 0.88 -2.50 -14.58
N THR A 299 1.79 -1.65 -15.02
CA THR A 299 2.74 -1.96 -16.11
C THR A 299 3.80 -2.92 -15.60
N LEU A 300 4.08 -3.97 -16.34
CA LEU A 300 5.04 -5.00 -15.95
C LEU A 300 6.32 -4.93 -16.79
N VAL A 301 7.43 -5.23 -16.13
CA VAL A 301 8.74 -5.36 -16.74
C VAL A 301 9.14 -6.83 -16.70
N PHE A 302 9.45 -7.41 -17.87
CA PHE A 302 9.97 -8.77 -17.94
C PHE A 302 11.31 -8.79 -18.63
N GLU A 303 12.26 -9.50 -18.04
CA GLU A 303 13.43 -10.01 -18.73
C GLU A 303 13.13 -11.45 -19.12
N VAL A 304 13.20 -11.77 -20.39
CA VAL A 304 12.84 -13.09 -20.94
C VAL A 304 13.95 -13.68 -21.79
N GLU A 305 14.13 -14.99 -21.72
CA GLU A 305 15.01 -15.77 -22.59
C GLU A 305 14.22 -16.89 -23.25
N LEU A 306 14.15 -16.88 -24.59
CA LEU A 306 13.53 -17.98 -25.34
C LEU A 306 14.52 -19.13 -25.50
N VAL A 307 14.40 -20.14 -24.65
CA VAL A 307 15.34 -21.28 -24.58
C VAL A 307 15.15 -22.22 -25.77
N SER A 308 13.89 -22.56 -26.09
CA SER A 308 13.56 -23.49 -27.18
C SER A 308 12.10 -23.42 -27.61
N PHE A 309 11.78 -23.90 -28.80
CA PHE A 309 10.43 -24.15 -29.33
C PHE A 309 10.48 -25.27 -30.39
#